data_ec99762986d7df87dfc8ab0db2b390f3
#
_entry.id   ec99762986d7df87dfc8ab0db2b390f3
#
_cell.length_a   1.000
_cell.length_b   1.000
_cell.length_c   1.000
_cell.angle_alpha   90.00
_cell.angle_beta   90.00
_cell.angle_gamma   90.00
#
_symmetry.space_group_name_H-M   'P 1'
#
loop_
_entity.id
_entity.type
_entity.pdbx_description
1 polymer ?
#
loop_
_entity_poly.entity_id
_entity_poly.type
_entity_poly.pdbx_seq_one_letter_code
_entity_poly.pdbx_strand_id
1 'polypeptide(L)'
;LRRQRQMCIRDSILNTAGNKTVFNLWFMDSNPYTDESEGGGYGYVHKDQIDWYERTSNALKAENGGKPVPSLLFQHIVVPEVYNMFTEVSKGTKGAVRGNANHTSQYYVTNPDYIDAGHLNEGPCPANTANDGQLDSWVKQGDILGAIFGHDHVNDYAGTYKGIRLLAAPAVTFYSYGNYRGVRTIDLDESNLSTFQTQVIPADKLMDYTVKNPYIREHGYYEYKSVFIPALCGGIAGLAALTAVIIVLVKVIKKHKAKKQNQ
;
A
#
# COMPACT_ATOMS: atom_id res chain seq x y z
N LEU A 1 -17.31 16.05 -21.47
CA LEU A 1 -17.42 14.61 -21.13
C LEU A 1 -17.12 14.46 -19.66
N ARG A 2 -18.15 14.34 -18.83
CA ARG A 2 -17.97 13.87 -17.45
C ARG A 2 -17.36 12.47 -17.56
N ARG A 3 -16.10 12.31 -17.20
CA ARG A 3 -15.58 11.00 -16.83
C ARG A 3 -16.53 10.48 -15.76
N GLN A 4 -17.27 9.41 -16.06
CA GLN A 4 -17.87 8.61 -14.99
C GLN A 4 -16.67 8.20 -14.12
N ARG A 5 -16.52 8.88 -12.98
CA ARG A 5 -15.67 8.36 -11.92
C ARG A 5 -16.21 6.98 -11.64
N GLN A 6 -15.36 5.96 -11.73
CA GLN A 6 -15.75 4.61 -11.32
C GLN A 6 -16.21 4.76 -9.88
N MET A 7 -17.49 4.60 -9.68
CA MET A 7 -18.13 4.94 -8.42
C MET A 7 -17.74 3.89 -7.40
N CYS A 8 -17.53 4.33 -6.18
CA CYS A 8 -17.55 3.46 -5.02
C CYS A 8 -18.73 2.50 -5.13
N ILE A 9 -18.50 1.24 -4.84
CA ILE A 9 -19.52 0.20 -4.89
C ILE A 9 -19.80 -0.32 -3.49
N ARG A 10 -20.98 -0.86 -3.33
CA ARG A 10 -21.44 -1.52 -2.13
C ARG A 10 -21.99 -2.89 -2.48
N ASP A 11 -21.63 -3.87 -1.68
CA ASP A 11 -22.27 -5.18 -1.72
C ASP A 11 -22.88 -5.53 -0.36
N SER A 12 -23.94 -6.34 -0.38
CA SER A 12 -24.70 -6.69 0.82
C SER A 12 -24.72 -8.19 1.05
N ILE A 13 -24.39 -8.58 2.26
CA ILE A 13 -24.61 -9.94 2.74
C ILE A 13 -26.02 -9.97 3.34
N LEU A 14 -26.86 -10.85 2.79
CA LEU A 14 -28.22 -11.01 3.24
C LEU A 14 -28.32 -12.10 4.31
N ASN A 15 -29.36 -12.02 5.12
CA ASN A 15 -29.70 -13.10 6.03
C ASN A 15 -30.06 -14.40 5.26
N THR A 16 -30.15 -15.52 5.96
CA THR A 16 -30.49 -16.84 5.37
C THR A 16 -31.80 -16.83 4.57
N ALA A 17 -32.77 -15.98 4.92
CA ALA A 17 -34.03 -15.81 4.17
C ALA A 17 -33.88 -14.96 2.91
N GLY A 18 -32.73 -14.32 2.67
CA GLY A 18 -32.45 -13.52 1.49
C GLY A 18 -33.21 -12.19 1.39
N ASN A 19 -33.82 -11.72 2.47
CA ASN A 19 -34.72 -10.58 2.46
C ASN A 19 -34.29 -9.40 3.33
N LYS A 20 -33.14 -9.50 4.01
CA LYS A 20 -32.61 -8.44 4.88
C LYS A 20 -31.09 -8.37 4.79
N THR A 21 -30.54 -7.18 4.58
CA THR A 21 -29.11 -6.92 4.70
C THR A 21 -28.70 -7.04 6.16
N VAL A 22 -27.75 -7.93 6.45
CA VAL A 22 -27.21 -8.18 7.81
C VAL A 22 -25.77 -7.74 7.96
N PHE A 23 -25.04 -7.61 6.86
CA PHE A 23 -23.68 -7.11 6.81
C PHE A 23 -23.45 -6.41 5.47
N ASN A 24 -22.52 -5.46 5.42
CA ASN A 24 -22.25 -4.71 4.21
C ASN A 24 -20.76 -4.60 3.91
N LEU A 25 -20.40 -4.59 2.63
CA LEU A 25 -19.04 -4.40 2.14
C LEU A 25 -18.98 -3.12 1.32
N TRP A 26 -18.13 -2.19 1.73
CA TRP A 26 -17.87 -0.95 1.03
C TRP A 26 -16.56 -1.06 0.25
N PHE A 27 -16.57 -0.70 -1.02
CA PHE A 27 -15.37 -0.59 -1.86
C PHE A 27 -15.26 0.86 -2.31
N MET A 28 -14.29 1.57 -1.75
CA MET A 28 -14.08 2.99 -2.01
C MET A 28 -12.91 3.19 -2.96
N ASP A 29 -13.13 3.96 -4.01
CA ASP A 29 -12.05 4.38 -4.90
C ASP A 29 -11.28 5.53 -4.25
N SER A 30 -10.06 5.26 -3.83
CA SER A 30 -9.17 6.27 -3.24
C SER A 30 -8.48 7.16 -4.27
N ASN A 31 -8.84 7.04 -5.54
CA ASN A 31 -8.23 7.73 -6.68
C ASN A 31 -6.71 7.47 -6.82
N PRO A 32 -6.12 7.47 -7.99
CA PRO A 32 -4.71 7.11 -8.16
C PRO A 32 -3.76 8.23 -7.73
N TYR A 33 -4.02 9.47 -8.20
CA TYR A 33 -3.20 10.65 -7.95
C TYR A 33 -4.06 11.91 -7.86
N THR A 34 -3.57 12.92 -7.14
CA THR A 34 -4.12 14.26 -7.11
C THR A 34 -3.36 15.19 -8.06
N ASP A 35 -4.02 16.27 -8.52
CA ASP A 35 -3.38 17.33 -9.28
C ASP A 35 -2.45 18.17 -8.36
N GLU A 36 -1.49 18.89 -8.96
CA GLU A 36 -0.59 19.78 -8.21
C GLU A 36 -1.35 20.86 -7.42
N SER A 37 -2.49 21.31 -7.93
CA SER A 37 -3.38 22.26 -7.25
C SER A 37 -4.02 21.70 -5.97
N GLU A 38 -4.08 20.39 -5.83
CA GLU A 38 -4.57 19.66 -4.65
C GLU A 38 -3.43 19.12 -3.79
N GLY A 39 -2.18 19.57 -4.01
CA GLY A 39 -0.99 19.17 -3.27
C GLY A 39 -0.14 18.08 -3.94
N GLY A 40 -0.59 17.52 -5.05
CA GLY A 40 0.09 16.45 -5.78
C GLY A 40 0.24 15.16 -4.99
N GLY A 41 0.77 14.13 -5.63
CA GLY A 41 1.01 12.82 -5.02
C GLY A 41 -0.18 11.88 -5.12
N TYR A 42 -0.34 11.00 -4.13
CA TYR A 42 -1.39 9.98 -4.14
C TYR A 42 -2.77 10.57 -3.86
N GLY A 43 -3.80 9.90 -4.42
CA GLY A 43 -5.19 10.29 -4.27
C GLY A 43 -5.78 9.93 -2.89
N TYR A 44 -7.00 10.37 -2.68
CA TYR A 44 -7.79 10.12 -1.48
C TYR A 44 -9.29 10.03 -1.83
N VAL A 45 -10.10 9.62 -0.88
CA VAL A 45 -11.56 9.58 -1.04
C VAL A 45 -12.13 10.99 -0.85
N HIS A 46 -12.74 11.54 -1.91
CA HIS A 46 -13.24 12.91 -1.94
C HIS A 46 -14.60 13.05 -1.25
N LYS A 47 -14.98 14.29 -0.97
CA LYS A 47 -16.20 14.65 -0.25
C LYS A 47 -17.48 14.09 -0.90
N ASP A 48 -17.59 14.08 -2.22
CA ASP A 48 -18.76 13.54 -2.93
C ASP A 48 -18.92 12.02 -2.72
N GLN A 49 -17.80 11.29 -2.60
CA GLN A 49 -17.76 9.86 -2.28
C GLN A 49 -18.16 9.62 -0.81
N ILE A 50 -17.66 10.46 0.11
CA ILE A 50 -18.05 10.42 1.52
C ILE A 50 -19.53 10.72 1.68
N ASP A 51 -20.06 11.71 0.98
CA ASP A 51 -21.48 12.05 1.00
C ASP A 51 -22.36 10.90 0.45
N TRP A 52 -21.86 10.19 -0.58
CA TRP A 52 -22.54 8.99 -1.08
C TRP A 52 -22.56 7.88 -0.02
N TYR A 53 -21.43 7.63 0.63
CA TYR A 53 -21.33 6.66 1.72
C TYR A 53 -22.30 7.01 2.85
N GLU A 54 -22.27 8.24 3.36
CA GLU A 54 -23.16 8.68 4.45
C GLU A 54 -24.65 8.54 4.12
N ARG A 55 -25.06 8.97 2.91
CA ARG A 55 -26.44 8.80 2.46
C ARG A 55 -26.86 7.34 2.41
N THR A 56 -25.99 6.49 1.89
CA THR A 56 -26.27 5.06 1.72
C THR A 56 -26.28 4.35 3.07
N SER A 57 -25.34 4.65 3.97
CA SER A 57 -25.29 4.12 5.34
C SER A 57 -26.54 4.51 6.14
N ASN A 58 -26.99 5.77 6.01
CA ASN A 58 -28.23 6.23 6.64
C ASN A 58 -29.47 5.52 6.10
N ALA A 59 -29.55 5.24 4.80
CA ALA A 59 -30.65 4.47 4.22
C ALA A 59 -30.68 3.03 4.76
N LEU A 60 -29.52 2.35 4.79
CA LEU A 60 -29.39 1.02 5.39
C LEU A 60 -29.77 1.01 6.86
N LYS A 61 -29.35 2.02 7.61
CA LYS A 61 -29.71 2.18 9.03
C LYS A 61 -31.23 2.33 9.20
N ALA A 62 -31.89 3.11 8.34
CA ALA A 62 -33.34 3.26 8.38
C ALA A 62 -34.05 1.93 8.09
N GLU A 63 -33.62 1.18 7.06
CA GLU A 63 -34.14 -0.14 6.71
C GLU A 63 -33.88 -1.17 7.83
N ASN A 64 -32.81 -1.00 8.62
CA ASN A 64 -32.45 -1.86 9.75
C ASN A 64 -33.07 -1.39 11.10
N GLY A 65 -34.16 -0.67 11.08
CA GLY A 65 -34.84 -0.22 12.30
C GLY A 65 -34.05 0.79 13.12
N GLY A 66 -33.28 1.66 12.48
CA GLY A 66 -32.48 2.72 13.09
C GLY A 66 -31.14 2.28 13.65
N LYS A 67 -30.74 1.02 13.47
CA LYS A 67 -29.43 0.49 13.90
C LYS A 67 -28.47 0.44 12.71
N PRO A 68 -27.20 0.85 12.88
CA PRO A 68 -26.20 0.67 11.84
C PRO A 68 -26.12 -0.80 11.36
N VAL A 69 -25.91 -1.02 10.08
CA VAL A 69 -25.61 -2.35 9.54
C VAL A 69 -24.10 -2.54 9.63
N PRO A 70 -23.58 -3.53 10.37
CA PRO A 70 -22.15 -3.73 10.52
C PRO A 70 -21.52 -3.94 9.14
N SER A 71 -20.34 -3.38 8.95
CA SER A 71 -19.73 -3.26 7.62
C SER A 71 -18.21 -3.36 7.70
N LEU A 72 -17.60 -3.77 6.59
CA LEU A 72 -16.18 -3.61 6.31
C LEU A 72 -15.97 -2.69 5.12
N LEU A 73 -14.87 -1.95 5.13
CA LEU A 73 -14.51 -1.05 4.06
C LEU A 73 -13.17 -1.47 3.43
N PHE A 74 -13.10 -1.42 2.12
CA PHE A 74 -11.92 -1.74 1.32
C PHE A 74 -11.57 -0.56 0.44
N GLN A 75 -10.32 -0.11 0.50
CA GLN A 75 -9.77 0.90 -0.41
C GLN A 75 -8.26 0.68 -0.59
N HIS A 76 -7.69 1.27 -1.63
CA HIS A 76 -6.28 1.07 -1.94
C HIS A 76 -5.38 1.92 -1.04
N ILE A 77 -5.54 3.25 -1.06
CA ILE A 77 -4.68 4.18 -0.32
C ILE A 77 -5.21 4.37 1.10
N VAL A 78 -4.31 4.26 2.07
CA VAL A 78 -4.63 4.35 3.50
C VAL A 78 -5.02 5.80 3.91
N VAL A 79 -5.86 5.92 4.94
CA VAL A 79 -6.21 7.22 5.52
C VAL A 79 -5.03 7.82 6.32
N PRO A 80 -4.81 9.15 6.29
CA PRO A 80 -3.68 9.79 6.98
C PRO A 80 -3.65 9.53 8.50
N GLU A 81 -4.80 9.35 9.10
CA GLU A 81 -4.96 9.12 10.55
C GLU A 81 -4.30 7.82 11.02
N VAL A 82 -3.91 6.93 10.12
CA VAL A 82 -3.16 5.72 10.47
C VAL A 82 -1.87 6.03 11.25
N TYR A 83 -1.24 7.18 10.98
CA TYR A 83 -0.04 7.59 11.71
C TYR A 83 -0.27 7.78 13.21
N ASN A 84 -1.50 8.04 13.66
CA ASN A 84 -1.83 8.11 15.09
C ASN A 84 -1.71 6.76 15.81
N MET A 85 -1.58 5.66 15.07
CA MET A 85 -1.37 4.32 15.64
C MET A 85 0.11 3.96 15.80
N PHE A 86 1.02 4.87 15.46
CA PHE A 86 2.46 4.65 15.55
C PHE A 86 3.11 5.66 16.50
N THR A 87 4.24 5.28 17.08
CA THR A 87 5.03 6.17 17.93
C THR A 87 6.19 6.74 17.13
N GLU A 88 6.30 8.07 17.07
CA GLU A 88 7.47 8.74 16.51
C GLU A 88 8.69 8.51 17.40
N VAL A 89 9.82 8.17 16.77
CA VAL A 89 11.08 7.84 17.47
C VAL A 89 12.29 8.45 16.74
N SER A 90 13.43 8.47 17.41
CA SER A 90 14.67 8.93 16.79
C SER A 90 15.13 8.02 15.67
N LYS A 91 15.79 8.60 14.65
CA LYS A 91 16.47 7.85 13.60
C LYS A 91 17.46 6.86 14.22
N GLY A 92 17.41 5.60 13.80
CA GLY A 92 18.29 4.54 14.31
C GLY A 92 17.71 3.75 15.49
N THR A 93 16.53 4.09 15.98
CA THR A 93 15.79 3.22 16.91
C THR A 93 15.55 1.86 16.26
N LYS A 94 15.79 0.78 16.98
CA LYS A 94 15.60 -0.58 16.48
C LYS A 94 14.16 -0.81 16.00
N GLY A 95 14.02 -1.27 14.79
CA GLY A 95 12.70 -1.52 14.18
C GLY A 95 11.98 -0.27 13.67
N ALA A 96 12.61 0.91 13.77
CA ALA A 96 12.01 2.12 13.22
C ALA A 96 12.04 2.15 11.69
N VAL A 97 10.93 2.53 11.10
CA VAL A 97 10.81 2.80 9.67
C VAL A 97 10.69 4.30 9.42
N ARG A 98 11.19 4.77 8.30
CA ARG A 98 11.00 6.16 7.87
C ARG A 98 9.57 6.35 7.40
N GLY A 99 8.94 7.45 7.80
CA GLY A 99 7.62 7.81 7.31
C GLY A 99 7.58 8.19 5.82
N ASN A 100 6.40 8.16 5.23
CA ASN A 100 6.12 8.55 3.85
C ASN A 100 5.17 9.76 3.81
N ALA A 101 4.80 10.21 2.62
CA ALA A 101 3.95 11.38 2.41
C ALA A 101 4.51 12.61 3.16
N ASN A 102 3.72 13.23 4.01
CA ASN A 102 4.15 14.39 4.80
C ASN A 102 5.04 14.03 6.01
N HIS A 103 5.38 12.76 6.21
CA HIS A 103 6.16 12.25 7.35
C HIS A 103 7.60 11.84 6.99
N THR A 104 8.13 12.26 5.85
CA THR A 104 9.42 11.80 5.31
C THR A 104 10.65 12.19 6.14
N SER A 105 10.52 13.14 7.07
CA SER A 105 11.58 13.53 8.03
C SER A 105 11.54 12.74 9.34
N GLN A 106 10.50 11.96 9.59
CA GLN A 106 10.19 11.30 10.85
C GLN A 106 10.40 9.79 10.74
N TYR A 107 10.55 9.14 11.89
CA TYR A 107 10.70 7.68 12.01
C TYR A 107 9.69 7.14 13.01
N TYR A 108 9.15 5.96 12.75
CA TYR A 108 8.05 5.38 13.50
C TYR A 108 8.30 3.92 13.87
N VAL A 109 7.76 3.53 15.00
CA VAL A 109 7.57 2.13 15.41
C VAL A 109 6.09 1.89 15.70
N THR A 110 5.66 0.64 15.75
CA THR A 110 4.30 0.29 16.18
C THR A 110 4.06 0.74 17.61
N ASN A 111 2.86 1.29 17.87
CA ASN A 111 2.43 1.60 19.24
C ASN A 111 1.52 0.45 19.74
N PRO A 112 1.91 -0.27 20.81
CA PRO A 112 1.16 -1.42 21.31
C PRO A 112 -0.21 -1.06 21.90
N ASP A 113 -0.46 0.22 22.19
CA ASP A 113 -1.78 0.67 22.64
C ASP A 113 -2.83 0.63 21.52
N TYR A 114 -2.39 0.62 20.27
CA TYR A 114 -3.24 0.62 19.08
C TYR A 114 -3.03 -0.61 18.20
N ILE A 115 -1.79 -1.07 18.03
CA ILE A 115 -1.42 -2.17 17.13
C ILE A 115 -1.39 -3.48 17.91
N ASP A 116 -2.27 -4.39 17.54
CA ASP A 116 -2.44 -5.70 18.19
C ASP A 116 -1.81 -6.86 17.41
N ALA A 117 -1.50 -6.68 16.13
CA ALA A 117 -0.87 -7.72 15.30
C ALA A 117 -0.13 -7.15 14.09
N GLY A 118 0.75 -7.97 13.51
CA GLY A 118 1.47 -7.66 12.28
C GLY A 118 2.67 -6.74 12.49
N HIS A 119 3.16 -6.17 11.37
CA HIS A 119 4.42 -5.44 11.33
C HIS A 119 4.27 -4.13 10.54
N LEU A 120 5.05 -3.14 10.95
CA LEU A 120 5.31 -1.92 10.20
C LEU A 120 6.68 -2.07 9.53
N ASN A 121 6.70 -2.46 8.26
CA ASN A 121 7.92 -2.71 7.49
C ASN A 121 8.33 -1.52 6.61
N GLU A 122 7.40 -0.61 6.36
CA GLU A 122 7.61 0.68 5.69
C GLU A 122 6.65 1.72 6.27
N GLY A 123 6.99 3.00 6.14
CA GLY A 123 6.07 4.07 6.54
C GLY A 123 4.81 4.04 5.69
N PRO A 124 3.62 4.10 6.28
CA PRO A 124 2.39 4.21 5.51
C PRO A 124 2.40 5.39 4.56
N CYS A 125 1.83 5.22 3.37
CA CYS A 125 1.85 6.24 2.32
C CYS A 125 0.43 6.73 1.97
N PRO A 126 -0.22 7.52 2.85
CA PRO A 126 -1.48 8.18 2.55
C PRO A 126 -1.29 9.30 1.52
N ALA A 127 -2.36 9.95 1.13
CA ALA A 127 -2.30 11.19 0.36
C ALA A 127 -1.50 12.28 1.10
N ASN A 128 -0.84 13.15 0.35
CA ASN A 128 -0.09 14.29 0.91
C ASN A 128 -1.00 15.39 1.46
N THR A 129 -2.24 15.45 0.97
CA THR A 129 -3.23 16.44 1.37
C THR A 129 -4.02 15.98 2.60
N ALA A 130 -4.60 16.94 3.33
CA ALA A 130 -5.62 16.64 4.32
C ALA A 130 -6.78 15.93 3.62
N ASN A 131 -7.30 14.87 4.23
CA ASN A 131 -8.47 14.18 3.73
C ASN A 131 -9.75 15.01 3.98
N ASP A 132 -10.83 14.62 3.30
CA ASP A 132 -12.14 15.27 3.45
C ASP A 132 -12.94 14.76 4.67
N GLY A 133 -12.27 14.21 5.69
CA GLY A 133 -12.88 13.73 6.93
C GLY A 133 -13.46 12.31 6.82
N GLN A 134 -12.86 11.46 6.02
CA GLN A 134 -13.35 10.11 5.77
C GLN A 134 -13.44 9.27 7.06
N LEU A 135 -12.41 9.25 7.89
CA LEU A 135 -12.43 8.50 9.15
C LEU A 135 -13.48 9.04 10.13
N ASP A 136 -13.61 10.37 10.23
CA ASP A 136 -14.61 10.98 11.12
C ASP A 136 -16.04 10.66 10.65
N SER A 137 -16.27 10.55 9.34
CA SER A 137 -17.52 10.08 8.76
C SER A 137 -17.83 8.64 9.18
N TRP A 138 -16.86 7.71 9.16
CA TRP A 138 -17.05 6.35 9.62
C TRP A 138 -17.42 6.30 11.12
N VAL A 139 -16.70 7.05 11.94
CA VAL A 139 -16.99 7.15 13.40
C VAL A 139 -18.40 7.68 13.64
N LYS A 140 -18.82 8.70 12.89
CA LYS A 140 -20.17 9.29 12.97
C LYS A 140 -21.27 8.31 12.57
N GLN A 141 -21.07 7.54 11.49
CA GLN A 141 -22.07 6.57 11.03
C GLN A 141 -22.15 5.34 11.94
N GLY A 142 -21.01 4.89 12.49
CA GLY A 142 -20.93 3.80 13.45
C GLY A 142 -21.19 2.42 12.85
N ASP A 143 -21.09 2.27 11.54
CA ASP A 143 -21.32 1.01 10.84
C ASP A 143 -20.02 0.30 10.44
N ILE A 144 -18.89 1.01 10.32
CA ILE A 144 -17.61 0.43 9.93
C ILE A 144 -16.91 -0.25 11.10
N LEU A 145 -16.81 -1.57 11.07
CA LEU A 145 -16.04 -2.36 12.05
C LEU A 145 -14.54 -2.33 11.75
N GLY A 146 -14.19 -2.28 10.47
CA GLY A 146 -12.79 -2.23 10.02
C GLY A 146 -12.65 -1.75 8.60
N ALA A 147 -11.49 -1.15 8.30
CA ALA A 147 -11.07 -0.71 6.98
C ALA A 147 -9.76 -1.41 6.58
N ILE A 148 -9.74 -1.97 5.38
CA ILE A 148 -8.62 -2.73 4.83
C ILE A 148 -7.98 -1.92 3.70
N PHE A 149 -6.66 -1.78 3.77
CA PHE A 149 -5.87 -0.98 2.83
C PHE A 149 -4.82 -1.83 2.12
N GLY A 150 -4.61 -1.55 0.85
CA GLY A 150 -3.48 -2.04 0.08
C GLY A 150 -2.33 -1.03 0.09
N HIS A 151 -1.79 -0.68 -1.08
CA HIS A 151 -0.81 0.37 -1.35
C HIS A 151 0.58 0.16 -0.74
N ASP A 152 0.68 0.00 0.58
CA ASP A 152 1.93 -0.29 1.30
C ASP A 152 2.24 -1.78 1.17
N HIS A 153 3.16 -2.14 0.27
CA HIS A 153 3.30 -3.51 -0.23
C HIS A 153 3.84 -4.51 0.79
N VAL A 154 4.52 -4.03 1.83
CA VAL A 154 5.17 -4.91 2.81
C VAL A 154 4.61 -4.78 4.23
N ASN A 155 3.63 -3.91 4.44
CA ASN A 155 2.95 -3.75 5.72
C ASN A 155 1.85 -4.79 5.89
N ASP A 156 1.71 -5.30 7.11
CA ASP A 156 0.64 -6.24 7.51
C ASP A 156 0.08 -5.94 8.90
N TYR A 157 0.32 -4.74 9.41
CA TYR A 157 -0.20 -4.34 10.72
C TYR A 157 -1.73 -4.42 10.80
N ALA A 158 -2.19 -4.70 12.00
CA ALA A 158 -3.59 -4.62 12.41
C ALA A 158 -3.68 -3.86 13.72
N GLY A 159 -4.61 -2.94 13.82
CA GLY A 159 -4.80 -2.16 15.03
C GLY A 159 -6.15 -1.47 15.08
N THR A 160 -6.45 -0.84 16.20
CA THR A 160 -7.74 -0.17 16.45
C THR A 160 -7.52 1.31 16.75
N TYR A 161 -8.16 2.17 15.98
CA TYR A 161 -8.16 3.61 16.22
C TYR A 161 -9.59 4.16 16.18
N LYS A 162 -9.97 4.94 17.17
CA LYS A 162 -11.36 5.47 17.36
C LYS A 162 -12.45 4.37 17.24
N GLY A 163 -12.16 3.16 17.70
CA GLY A 163 -13.11 2.03 17.67
C GLY A 163 -13.21 1.30 16.33
N ILE A 164 -12.44 1.69 15.31
CA ILE A 164 -12.41 1.07 13.99
C ILE A 164 -11.08 0.34 13.81
N ARG A 165 -11.10 -0.90 13.31
CA ARG A 165 -9.89 -1.64 12.98
C ARG A 165 -9.31 -1.13 11.66
N LEU A 166 -8.06 -0.66 11.67
CA LEU A 166 -7.32 -0.24 10.49
C LEU A 166 -6.26 -1.30 10.15
N LEU A 167 -6.35 -1.86 8.95
CA LEU A 167 -5.67 -3.10 8.59
C LEU A 167 -4.89 -2.92 7.28
N ALA A 168 -3.57 -3.08 7.32
CA ALA A 168 -2.76 -3.16 6.10
C ALA A 168 -2.82 -4.58 5.51
N ALA A 169 -2.96 -4.69 4.20
CA ALA A 169 -2.86 -5.94 3.45
C ALA A 169 -1.60 -5.91 2.58
N PRO A 170 -0.65 -6.83 2.77
CA PRO A 170 0.57 -6.86 1.99
C PRO A 170 0.29 -7.19 0.53
N ALA A 171 1.24 -6.88 -0.37
CA ALA A 171 1.13 -7.26 -1.77
C ALA A 171 1.12 -8.79 -1.93
N VAL A 172 0.27 -9.29 -2.82
CA VAL A 172 0.25 -10.70 -3.22
C VAL A 172 1.09 -10.97 -4.47
N THR A 173 1.31 -9.93 -5.28
CA THR A 173 2.05 -10.04 -6.54
C THR A 173 3.56 -9.90 -6.34
N PHE A 174 4.34 -10.65 -7.12
CA PHE A 174 5.80 -10.47 -7.23
C PHE A 174 6.22 -9.40 -8.24
N TYR A 175 5.28 -8.64 -8.75
CA TYR A 175 5.53 -7.59 -9.72
C TYR A 175 6.05 -6.29 -9.09
N SER A 176 5.68 -6.01 -7.85
CA SER A 176 6.08 -4.83 -7.07
C SER A 176 7.27 -5.11 -6.13
N TYR A 177 7.78 -4.06 -5.54
CA TYR A 177 8.92 -4.09 -4.60
C TYR A 177 8.64 -4.88 -3.32
N GLY A 178 9.73 -5.11 -2.56
CA GLY A 178 9.72 -5.79 -1.27
C GLY A 178 9.73 -7.32 -1.40
N ASN A 179 10.16 -8.00 -0.37
CA ASN A 179 10.25 -9.46 -0.33
C ASN A 179 9.15 -10.12 0.52
N TYR A 180 8.36 -9.33 1.25
CA TYR A 180 7.20 -9.82 2.00
C TYR A 180 5.97 -9.86 1.12
N ARG A 181 5.29 -10.99 1.09
CA ARG A 181 4.06 -11.23 0.31
C ARG A 181 3.09 -12.01 1.16
N GLY A 182 1.81 -11.73 1.00
CA GLY A 182 0.78 -12.46 1.73
C GLY A 182 -0.62 -12.09 1.31
N VAL A 183 -1.57 -12.80 1.88
CA VAL A 183 -3.01 -12.56 1.72
C VAL A 183 -3.60 -12.30 3.09
N ARG A 184 -4.32 -11.20 3.25
CA ARG A 184 -5.14 -10.97 4.46
C ARG A 184 -6.48 -11.66 4.29
N THR A 185 -6.82 -12.55 5.22
CA THR A 185 -8.14 -13.19 5.30
C THR A 185 -9.04 -12.43 6.26
N ILE A 186 -10.33 -12.52 6.01
CA ILE A 186 -11.38 -11.98 6.85
C ILE A 186 -12.40 -13.10 7.08
N ASP A 187 -12.64 -13.42 8.34
CA ASP A 187 -13.61 -14.45 8.73
C ASP A 187 -14.78 -13.76 9.46
N LEU A 188 -15.97 -13.95 8.92
CA LEU A 188 -17.23 -13.45 9.49
C LEU A 188 -18.01 -14.64 10.08
N ASP A 189 -18.53 -14.45 11.28
CA ASP A 189 -19.43 -15.42 11.92
C ASP A 189 -20.87 -14.89 11.84
N GLU A 190 -21.73 -15.59 11.12
CA GLU A 190 -23.16 -15.22 10.98
C GLU A 190 -23.90 -15.13 12.30
N SER A 191 -23.44 -15.83 13.34
CA SER A 191 -24.02 -15.76 14.68
C SER A 191 -23.62 -14.49 15.44
N ASN A 192 -22.53 -13.82 15.03
CA ASN A 192 -22.05 -12.58 15.64
C ASN A 192 -21.37 -11.67 14.61
N LEU A 193 -22.15 -10.90 13.89
CA LEU A 193 -21.69 -9.96 12.89
C LEU A 193 -21.22 -8.60 13.46
N SER A 194 -21.16 -8.45 14.79
CA SER A 194 -20.62 -7.24 15.43
C SER A 194 -19.09 -7.22 15.50
N THR A 195 -18.44 -8.29 15.08
CA THR A 195 -16.99 -8.45 15.06
C THR A 195 -16.56 -9.31 13.87
N PHE A 196 -15.26 -9.36 13.60
CA PHE A 196 -14.66 -10.22 12.61
C PHE A 196 -13.27 -10.67 13.06
N GLN A 197 -12.79 -11.78 12.52
CA GLN A 197 -11.41 -12.20 12.68
C GLN A 197 -10.62 -11.94 11.41
N THR A 198 -9.32 -11.71 11.54
CA THR A 198 -8.42 -11.47 10.41
C THR A 198 -7.01 -11.92 10.73
N GLN A 199 -6.34 -12.43 9.73
CA GLN A 199 -4.92 -12.77 9.78
C GLN A 199 -4.28 -12.55 8.42
N VAL A 200 -2.96 -12.41 8.39
CA VAL A 200 -2.20 -12.47 7.15
C VAL A 200 -1.56 -13.84 7.01
N ILE A 201 -1.79 -14.48 5.88
CA ILE A 201 -1.13 -15.73 5.51
C ILE A 201 0.01 -15.38 4.56
N PRO A 202 1.28 -15.52 4.96
CA PRO A 202 2.42 -15.29 4.08
C PRO A 202 2.41 -16.19 2.86
N ALA A 203 2.87 -15.69 1.72
CA ALA A 203 2.81 -16.41 0.45
C ALA A 203 3.60 -17.73 0.47
N ASP A 204 4.67 -17.82 1.24
CA ASP A 204 5.46 -19.03 1.42
C ASP A 204 4.71 -20.17 2.15
N LYS A 205 3.58 -19.84 2.80
CA LYS A 205 2.66 -20.82 3.39
C LYS A 205 1.57 -21.28 2.43
N LEU A 206 1.33 -20.51 1.36
CA LEU A 206 0.27 -20.80 0.38
C LEU A 206 0.80 -21.54 -0.84
N MET A 207 2.07 -21.38 -1.18
CA MET A 207 2.64 -21.90 -2.41
C MET A 207 4.13 -22.22 -2.23
N ASP A 208 4.56 -23.36 -2.75
CA ASP A 208 5.97 -23.73 -2.84
C ASP A 208 6.61 -22.98 -4.02
N TYR A 209 6.69 -21.67 -3.88
CA TYR A 209 7.28 -20.78 -4.89
C TYR A 209 8.34 -19.88 -4.28
N THR A 210 9.55 -20.02 -4.80
CA THR A 210 10.68 -19.18 -4.44
C THR A 210 11.10 -18.33 -5.62
N VAL A 211 11.06 -17.01 -5.50
CA VAL A 211 11.67 -16.10 -6.48
C VAL A 211 13.18 -16.28 -6.40
N LYS A 212 13.77 -16.98 -7.38
CA LYS A 212 15.21 -17.30 -7.41
C LYS A 212 16.08 -16.07 -7.61
N ASN A 213 15.60 -15.08 -8.36
CA ASN A 213 16.33 -13.84 -8.59
C ASN A 213 16.21 -12.93 -7.35
N PRO A 214 17.29 -12.67 -6.61
CA PRO A 214 17.24 -11.87 -5.38
C PRO A 214 16.80 -10.43 -5.63
N TYR A 215 17.12 -9.85 -6.78
CA TYR A 215 16.68 -8.50 -7.12
C TYR A 215 15.16 -8.43 -7.31
N ILE A 216 14.56 -9.39 -8.04
CA ILE A 216 13.11 -9.46 -8.22
C ILE A 216 12.41 -9.66 -6.88
N ARG A 217 12.97 -10.50 -6.01
CA ARG A 217 12.41 -10.75 -4.68
C ARG A 217 12.34 -9.49 -3.83
N GLU A 218 13.33 -8.62 -3.94
CA GLU A 218 13.45 -7.40 -3.14
C GLU A 218 12.74 -6.19 -3.79
N HIS A 219 12.91 -6.00 -5.10
CA HIS A 219 12.47 -4.79 -5.81
C HIS A 219 11.27 -5.02 -6.73
N GLY A 220 10.87 -6.28 -6.98
CA GLY A 220 9.81 -6.65 -7.88
C GLY A 220 10.24 -6.77 -9.35
N TYR A 221 9.36 -7.38 -10.14
CA TYR A 221 9.65 -7.71 -11.54
C TYR A 221 9.64 -6.47 -12.46
N TYR A 222 8.82 -5.48 -12.10
CA TYR A 222 8.76 -4.24 -12.87
C TYR A 222 10.09 -3.49 -12.83
N GLU A 223 10.64 -3.28 -11.65
CA GLU A 223 11.90 -2.56 -11.47
C GLU A 223 13.08 -3.32 -12.06
N TYR A 224 13.08 -4.65 -11.95
CA TYR A 224 14.07 -5.50 -12.60
C TYR A 224 14.13 -5.27 -14.10
N LYS A 225 12.99 -5.19 -14.80
CA LYS A 225 12.93 -4.94 -16.24
C LYS A 225 13.23 -3.50 -16.62
N SER A 226 12.64 -2.54 -15.92
CA SER A 226 12.66 -1.13 -16.31
C SER A 226 13.91 -0.38 -15.87
N VAL A 227 14.57 -0.83 -14.81
CA VAL A 227 15.73 -0.16 -14.20
C VAL A 227 16.97 -1.04 -14.23
N PHE A 228 16.91 -2.23 -13.62
CA PHE A 228 18.11 -3.06 -13.44
C PHE A 228 18.70 -3.56 -14.76
N ILE A 229 17.89 -4.10 -15.68
CA ILE A 229 18.40 -4.60 -16.97
C ILE A 229 19.02 -3.47 -17.80
N PRO A 230 18.39 -2.31 -18.01
CA PRO A 230 18.99 -1.20 -18.73
C PRO A 230 20.29 -0.69 -18.09
N ALA A 231 20.34 -0.57 -16.76
CA ALA A 231 21.55 -0.16 -16.05
C ALA A 231 22.70 -1.16 -16.24
N LEU A 232 22.43 -2.45 -16.15
CA LEU A 232 23.41 -3.51 -16.39
C LEU A 232 23.93 -3.48 -17.83
N CYS A 233 23.06 -3.35 -18.81
CA CYS A 233 23.42 -3.25 -20.23
C CYS A 233 24.27 -2.00 -20.49
N GLY A 234 23.92 -0.86 -19.91
CA GLY A 234 24.70 0.38 -20.00
C GLY A 234 26.09 0.24 -19.38
N GLY A 235 26.19 -0.41 -18.21
CA GLY A 235 27.46 -0.70 -17.57
C GLY A 235 28.38 -1.58 -18.41
N ILE A 236 27.85 -2.64 -19.01
CA ILE A 236 28.60 -3.54 -19.90
C ILE A 236 29.09 -2.79 -21.15
N ALA A 237 28.22 -1.99 -21.77
CA ALA A 237 28.59 -1.18 -22.93
C ALA A 237 29.70 -0.15 -22.59
N GLY A 238 29.60 0.49 -21.41
CA GLY A 238 30.62 1.41 -20.92
C GLY A 238 31.98 0.74 -20.69
N LEU A 239 32.00 -0.46 -20.11
CA LEU A 239 33.22 -1.25 -19.92
C LEU A 239 33.85 -1.67 -21.25
N ALA A 240 33.05 -2.09 -22.21
CA ALA A 240 33.53 -2.44 -23.56
C ALA A 240 34.15 -1.23 -24.28
N ALA A 241 33.50 -0.06 -24.21
CA ALA A 241 34.03 1.18 -24.76
C ALA A 241 35.35 1.59 -24.10
N LEU A 242 35.45 1.52 -22.75
CA LEU A 242 36.68 1.81 -22.03
C LEU A 242 37.81 0.87 -22.43
N THR A 243 37.54 -0.43 -22.58
CA THR A 243 38.51 -1.45 -23.03
C THR A 243 39.01 -1.13 -24.45
N ALA A 244 38.13 -0.75 -25.35
CA ALA A 244 38.51 -0.36 -26.72
C ALA A 244 39.44 0.87 -26.72
N VAL A 245 39.15 1.89 -25.91
CA VAL A 245 39.99 3.08 -25.74
C VAL A 245 41.39 2.70 -25.23
N ILE A 246 41.48 1.84 -24.22
CA ILE A 246 42.74 1.37 -23.67
C ILE A 246 43.57 0.63 -24.76
N ILE A 247 42.94 -0.25 -25.52
CA ILE A 247 43.61 -0.96 -26.62
C ILE A 247 44.19 0.01 -27.65
N VAL A 248 43.43 1.04 -28.05
CA VAL A 248 43.88 2.07 -28.97
C VAL A 248 45.07 2.83 -28.39
N LEU A 249 45.01 3.28 -27.14
CA LEU A 249 46.08 3.98 -26.48
C LEU A 249 47.37 3.15 -26.42
N VAL A 250 47.26 1.86 -26.05
CA VAL A 250 48.41 0.95 -26.03
C VAL A 250 49.02 0.79 -27.40
N LYS A 251 48.22 0.68 -28.47
CA LYS A 251 48.71 0.61 -29.85
C LYS A 251 49.46 1.89 -30.25
N VAL A 252 48.90 3.07 -29.91
CA VAL A 252 49.55 4.37 -30.22
C VAL A 252 50.88 4.51 -29.48
N ILE A 253 50.94 4.15 -28.19
CA ILE A 253 52.13 4.20 -27.37
C ILE A 253 53.21 3.26 -27.95
N LYS A 254 52.84 2.02 -28.31
CA LYS A 254 53.77 1.06 -28.98
C LYS A 254 54.32 1.60 -30.28
N LYS A 255 53.47 2.20 -31.11
CA LYS A 255 53.88 2.80 -32.41
C LYS A 255 54.83 3.98 -32.19
N HIS A 256 54.63 4.81 -31.18
CA HIS A 256 55.53 5.92 -30.85
C HIS A 256 56.90 5.43 -30.33
N LYS A 257 56.91 4.39 -29.47
CA LYS A 257 58.16 3.80 -28.99
C LYS A 257 58.97 3.17 -30.11
N ALA A 258 58.33 2.46 -31.05
CA ALA A 258 58.99 1.86 -32.19
C ALA A 258 59.58 2.91 -33.16
N LYS A 259 58.93 4.07 -33.31
CA LYS A 259 59.50 5.19 -34.12
C LYS A 259 60.73 5.83 -33.46
N LYS A 260 60.80 5.89 -32.13
CA LYS A 260 61.97 6.45 -31.39
C LYS A 260 63.16 5.52 -31.33
N GLN A 261 63.01 4.22 -31.54
CA GLN A 261 64.07 3.24 -31.59
C GLN A 261 64.73 3.13 -32.97
N ASN A 262 64.08 3.64 -34.03
CA ASN A 262 64.57 3.62 -35.42
C ASN A 262 65.17 4.98 -35.88
N GLN A 263 65.32 5.93 -34.96
CA GLN A 263 66.08 7.19 -35.13
C GLN A 263 67.32 7.14 -34.25
#